data_b2958236a862e71b5639b6f4f8cbd7d9
#
_entry.id   b2958236a862e71b5639b6f4f8cbd7d9
#
_cell.length_a   1.000
_cell.length_b   1.000
_cell.length_c   1.000
_cell.angle_alpha   90.00
_cell.angle_beta   90.00
_cell.angle_gamma   90.00
#
_symmetry.space_group_name_H-M   'P 1'
#
loop_
_entity.id
_entity.type
_entity.pdbx_description
1 polymer ?
#
loop_
_entity_poly.entity_id
_entity_poly.type
_entity_poly.pdbx_seq_one_letter_code
_entity_poly.pdbx_strand_id
1 'polypeptide(L)'
;MKTRCPKSPAPIPSALVDYQAVKQDCELKAFLRLAPQLKKAFPQTPFCLAADSLLACGAVLTLCEQYDWSYVLTFKPGRTPALWADFEGLLKLSPENRLVQTLPDQTRQIFRWANDLDYTDSEGRVHTLQALLCEETKAKLKLTPG
;
A
#
# COMPACT_ATOMS: atom_id res chain seq x y z
N MET A 1 -34.17 -19.06 42.68
CA MET A 1 -33.32 -19.04 41.46
C MET A 1 -32.28 -17.96 41.62
N LYS A 2 -31.01 -18.35 41.80
CA LYS A 2 -29.88 -17.40 41.88
C LYS A 2 -29.28 -17.28 40.50
N THR A 3 -29.49 -16.13 39.82
CA THR A 3 -28.85 -15.77 38.58
C THR A 3 -27.37 -15.46 38.81
N ARG A 4 -26.50 -16.31 38.30
CA ARG A 4 -25.05 -16.16 38.34
C ARG A 4 -24.65 -15.08 37.30
N CYS A 5 -24.10 -13.94 37.77
CA CYS A 5 -23.43 -12.98 36.90
C CYS A 5 -22.29 -13.66 36.13
N PRO A 6 -22.11 -13.36 34.83
CA PRO A 6 -20.96 -13.82 34.07
C PRO A 6 -19.68 -13.18 34.64
N LYS A 7 -18.66 -14.00 34.85
CA LYS A 7 -17.33 -13.57 35.31
C LYS A 7 -16.75 -12.59 34.30
N SER A 8 -16.20 -11.47 34.80
CA SER A 8 -15.40 -10.52 34.03
C SER A 8 -14.31 -11.24 33.24
N PRO A 9 -14.05 -10.84 31.99
CA PRO A 9 -12.93 -11.39 31.24
C PRO A 9 -11.63 -11.09 31.99
N ALA A 10 -10.71 -12.07 31.97
CA ALA A 10 -9.40 -11.97 32.59
C ALA A 10 -8.64 -10.73 32.08
N PRO A 11 -7.80 -10.07 32.90
CA PRO A 11 -7.02 -8.91 32.46
C PRO A 11 -6.09 -9.35 31.32
N ILE A 12 -6.13 -8.60 30.23
CA ILE A 12 -5.23 -8.76 29.09
C ILE A 12 -3.80 -8.53 29.61
N PRO A 13 -2.85 -9.48 29.38
CA PRO A 13 -1.47 -9.25 29.78
C PRO A 13 -0.96 -8.01 29.06
N SER A 14 -0.31 -7.11 29.80
CA SER A 14 0.32 -5.88 29.31
C SER A 14 1.65 -6.17 28.56
N ALA A 15 1.67 -7.15 27.69
CA ALA A 15 2.62 -7.18 26.59
C ALA A 15 2.10 -6.17 25.59
N LEU A 16 2.92 -5.19 25.22
CA LEU A 16 2.71 -4.23 24.15
C LEU A 16 2.28 -4.98 22.88
N VAL A 17 1.01 -5.30 22.79
CA VAL A 17 0.41 -5.73 21.54
C VAL A 17 0.48 -4.48 20.67
N ASP A 18 1.29 -4.54 19.63
CA ASP A 18 1.37 -3.47 18.66
C ASP A 18 -0.03 -3.23 18.09
N TYR A 19 -0.67 -2.18 18.60
CA TYR A 19 -2.06 -1.85 18.25
C TYR A 19 -2.20 -1.59 16.76
N GLN A 20 -1.12 -1.18 16.10
CA GLN A 20 -1.04 -0.98 14.66
C GLN A 20 -1.08 -2.33 13.93
N ALA A 21 -0.35 -3.33 14.39
CA ALA A 21 -0.35 -4.66 13.79
C ALA A 21 -1.74 -5.33 13.87
N VAL A 22 -2.43 -5.18 15.01
CA VAL A 22 -3.79 -5.72 15.19
C VAL A 22 -4.80 -5.04 14.26
N LYS A 23 -4.71 -3.72 14.12
CA LYS A 23 -5.58 -2.96 13.20
C LYS A 23 -5.33 -3.35 11.75
N GLN A 24 -4.07 -3.48 11.32
CA GLN A 24 -3.69 -3.92 9.98
C GLN A 24 -4.27 -5.30 9.64
N ASP A 25 -4.15 -6.25 10.58
CA ASP A 25 -4.63 -7.61 10.38
C ASP A 25 -6.16 -7.65 10.23
N CYS A 26 -6.88 -6.80 10.97
CA CYS A 26 -8.33 -6.65 10.82
C CYS A 26 -8.74 -6.09 9.45
N GLU A 27 -8.08 -5.04 8.96
CA GLU A 27 -8.38 -4.42 7.67
C GLU A 27 -8.11 -5.37 6.50
N LEU A 28 -6.97 -6.05 6.50
CA LEU A 28 -6.64 -7.06 5.50
C LEU A 28 -7.65 -8.20 5.48
N LYS A 29 -7.99 -8.77 6.65
CA LYS A 29 -8.98 -9.85 6.75
C LYS A 29 -10.37 -9.41 6.28
N ALA A 30 -10.75 -8.17 6.60
CA ALA A 30 -12.02 -7.61 6.14
C ALA A 30 -12.05 -7.49 4.61
N PHE A 31 -10.98 -6.98 4.01
CA PHE A 31 -10.85 -6.88 2.56
C PHE A 31 -10.92 -8.25 1.87
N LEU A 32 -10.16 -9.23 2.35
CA LEU A 32 -10.15 -10.60 1.79
C LEU A 32 -11.51 -11.30 1.87
N ARG A 33 -12.38 -10.93 2.84
CA ARG A 33 -13.77 -11.42 2.90
C ARG A 33 -14.71 -10.66 1.98
N LEU A 34 -14.49 -9.37 1.80
CA LEU A 34 -15.33 -8.49 0.97
C LEU A 34 -15.12 -8.76 -0.53
N ALA A 35 -13.88 -8.94 -0.96
CA ALA A 35 -13.53 -9.04 -2.37
C ALA A 35 -14.27 -10.18 -3.13
N PRO A 36 -14.41 -11.41 -2.60
CA PRO A 36 -15.21 -12.46 -3.24
C PRO A 36 -16.69 -12.08 -3.36
N GLN A 37 -17.23 -11.36 -2.38
CA GLN A 37 -18.62 -10.91 -2.41
C GLN A 37 -18.83 -9.86 -3.51
N LEU A 38 -17.89 -8.92 -3.66
CA LEU A 38 -17.91 -7.94 -4.75
C LEU A 38 -17.81 -8.63 -6.11
N LYS A 39 -16.90 -9.58 -6.27
CA LYS A 39 -16.77 -10.34 -7.53
C LYS A 39 -18.03 -11.12 -7.87
N LYS A 40 -18.70 -11.70 -6.87
CA LYS A 40 -19.98 -12.41 -7.05
C LYS A 40 -21.10 -11.46 -7.42
N ALA A 41 -21.19 -10.30 -6.78
CA ALA A 41 -22.24 -9.30 -7.03
C ALA A 41 -22.05 -8.60 -8.38
N PHE A 42 -20.81 -8.41 -8.81
CA PHE A 42 -20.45 -7.65 -10.01
C PHE A 42 -19.41 -8.41 -10.85
N PRO A 43 -19.78 -9.56 -11.45
CA PRO A 43 -18.83 -10.48 -12.06
C PRO A 43 -18.08 -9.91 -13.28
N GLN A 44 -18.70 -8.98 -14.00
CA GLN A 44 -18.14 -8.39 -15.23
C GLN A 44 -17.64 -6.95 -15.04
N THR A 45 -17.82 -6.36 -13.85
CA THR A 45 -17.42 -4.98 -13.61
C THR A 45 -15.90 -4.90 -13.38
N PRO A 46 -15.17 -4.06 -14.12
CA PRO A 46 -13.77 -3.81 -13.84
C PRO A 46 -13.66 -2.99 -12.55
N PHE A 47 -12.82 -3.47 -11.63
CA PHE A 47 -12.50 -2.75 -10.40
C PHE A 47 -11.06 -2.27 -10.42
N CYS A 48 -10.81 -1.13 -9.78
CA CYS A 48 -9.48 -0.66 -9.43
C CYS A 48 -9.40 -0.48 -7.92
N LEU A 49 -8.55 -1.26 -7.27
CA LEU A 49 -8.28 -1.16 -5.85
C LEU A 49 -7.27 -0.03 -5.61
N ALA A 50 -7.67 1.04 -4.94
CA ALA A 50 -6.75 2.07 -4.45
C ALA A 50 -6.61 1.95 -2.94
N ALA A 51 -5.40 1.64 -2.44
CA ALA A 51 -5.18 1.41 -1.03
C ALA A 51 -3.77 1.83 -0.57
N ASP A 52 -3.62 1.95 0.73
CA ASP A 52 -2.34 2.24 1.34
C ASP A 52 -1.45 1.00 1.51
N SER A 53 -0.31 1.19 2.15
CA SER A 53 0.69 0.12 2.35
C SER A 53 0.21 -1.04 3.24
N LEU A 54 -0.95 -0.93 3.90
CA LEU A 54 -1.51 -2.01 4.71
C LEU A 54 -1.98 -3.18 3.83
N LEU A 55 -2.53 -2.86 2.66
CA LEU A 55 -2.99 -3.83 1.68
C LEU A 55 -1.94 -4.18 0.62
N ALA A 56 -0.75 -3.59 0.67
CA ALA A 56 0.35 -3.92 -0.24
C ALA A 56 1.04 -5.23 0.17
N CYS A 57 0.40 -6.35 -0.11
CA CYS A 57 0.92 -7.69 0.20
C CYS A 57 0.50 -8.72 -0.88
N GLY A 58 1.24 -9.83 -0.93
CA GLY A 58 1.04 -10.89 -1.93
C GLY A 58 -0.39 -11.44 -1.99
N ALA A 59 -1.06 -11.60 -0.86
CA ALA A 59 -2.44 -12.07 -0.82
C ALA A 59 -3.41 -11.16 -1.59
N VAL A 60 -3.24 -9.83 -1.46
CA VAL A 60 -4.05 -8.84 -2.17
C VAL A 60 -3.71 -8.81 -3.66
N LEU A 61 -2.42 -8.86 -4.00
CA LEU A 61 -1.96 -8.91 -5.40
C LEU A 61 -2.52 -10.13 -6.11
N THR A 62 -2.35 -11.31 -5.52
CA THR A 62 -2.90 -12.57 -6.07
C THR A 62 -4.41 -12.49 -6.29
N LEU A 63 -5.15 -11.91 -5.34
CA LEU A 63 -6.60 -11.78 -5.46
C LEU A 63 -6.98 -10.83 -6.60
N CYS A 64 -6.28 -9.70 -6.75
CA CYS A 64 -6.51 -8.78 -7.85
C CYS A 64 -6.21 -9.45 -9.20
N GLU A 65 -5.11 -10.20 -9.31
CA GLU A 65 -4.76 -10.97 -10.50
C GLU A 65 -5.83 -12.04 -10.85
N GLN A 66 -6.29 -12.79 -9.85
CA GLN A 66 -7.34 -13.80 -10.04
C GLN A 66 -8.68 -13.23 -10.51
N TYR A 67 -9.00 -12.01 -10.09
CA TYR A 67 -10.26 -11.36 -10.41
C TYR A 67 -10.18 -10.42 -11.63
N ASP A 68 -8.99 -10.28 -12.21
CA ASP A 68 -8.70 -9.31 -13.27
C ASP A 68 -9.03 -7.87 -12.82
N TRP A 69 -8.59 -7.53 -11.61
CA TRP A 69 -8.73 -6.20 -11.02
C TRP A 69 -7.43 -5.42 -11.12
N SER A 70 -7.54 -4.16 -11.53
CA SER A 70 -6.42 -3.23 -11.44
C SER A 70 -6.20 -2.79 -10.00
N TYR A 71 -4.98 -2.36 -9.67
CA TYR A 71 -4.69 -1.82 -8.34
C TYR A 71 -3.67 -0.69 -8.38
N VAL A 72 -3.80 0.22 -7.40
CA VAL A 72 -2.83 1.26 -7.07
C VAL A 72 -2.57 1.19 -5.57
N LEU A 73 -1.39 0.70 -5.18
CA LEU A 73 -1.03 0.47 -3.79
C LEU A 73 0.18 1.33 -3.42
N THR A 74 0.12 2.00 -2.28
CA THR A 74 1.29 2.71 -1.75
C THR A 74 2.22 1.72 -1.07
N PHE A 75 3.51 1.71 -1.40
CA PHE A 75 4.51 0.97 -0.64
C PHE A 75 5.52 1.92 0.02
N LYS A 76 6.14 1.46 1.11
CA LYS A 76 7.03 2.27 1.94
C LYS A 76 8.33 1.50 2.23
N PRO A 77 9.48 2.19 2.31
CA PRO A 77 10.78 1.54 2.56
C PRO A 77 10.77 0.63 3.80
N GLY A 78 10.17 1.10 4.90
CA GLY A 78 10.16 0.36 6.17
C GLY A 78 9.30 -0.90 6.17
N ARG A 79 8.36 -1.05 5.21
CA ARG A 79 7.49 -2.23 5.15
C ARG A 79 7.96 -3.27 4.14
N THR A 80 8.53 -2.82 3.05
CA THR A 80 9.03 -3.67 1.95
C THR A 80 10.46 -3.25 1.56
N PRO A 81 11.45 -3.40 2.46
CA PRO A 81 12.79 -2.85 2.23
C PRO A 81 13.50 -3.44 1.01
N ALA A 82 13.33 -4.74 0.74
CA ALA A 82 13.91 -5.39 -0.43
C ALA A 82 13.31 -4.82 -1.73
N LEU A 83 11.98 -4.77 -1.82
CA LEU A 83 11.28 -4.19 -2.98
C LEU A 83 11.67 -2.73 -3.21
N TRP A 84 11.85 -1.96 -2.12
CA TRP A 84 12.29 -0.57 -2.22
C TRP A 84 13.70 -0.46 -2.77
N ALA A 85 14.64 -1.31 -2.32
CA ALA A 85 16.02 -1.33 -2.82
C ALA A 85 16.09 -1.72 -4.30
N ASP A 86 15.29 -2.68 -4.74
CA ASP A 86 15.19 -3.10 -6.13
C ASP A 86 14.63 -1.96 -7.00
N PHE A 87 13.59 -1.28 -6.53
CA PHE A 87 13.04 -0.10 -7.19
C PHE A 87 14.08 1.02 -7.34
N GLU A 88 14.82 1.36 -6.28
CA GLU A 88 15.90 2.36 -6.37
C GLU A 88 17.01 1.93 -7.33
N GLY A 89 17.32 0.64 -7.39
CA GLY A 89 18.25 0.06 -8.36
C GLY A 89 17.80 0.27 -9.80
N LEU A 90 16.53 -0.03 -10.10
CA LEU A 90 15.95 0.15 -11.43
C LEU A 90 15.89 1.64 -11.84
N LEU A 91 15.59 2.55 -10.91
CA LEU A 91 15.63 4.00 -11.18
C LEU A 91 17.01 4.51 -11.56
N LYS A 92 18.09 3.88 -11.07
CA LYS A 92 19.46 4.22 -11.45
C LYS A 92 19.84 3.69 -12.84
N LEU A 93 19.27 2.55 -13.22
CA LEU A 93 19.50 1.92 -14.52
C LEU A 93 18.72 2.61 -15.64
N SER A 94 17.60 3.26 -15.35
CA SER A 94 16.75 3.92 -16.33
C SER A 94 16.53 5.40 -15.97
N PRO A 95 17.56 6.25 -16.04
CA PRO A 95 17.47 7.66 -15.68
C PRO A 95 16.55 8.48 -16.59
N GLU A 96 16.24 7.99 -17.78
CA GLU A 96 15.28 8.54 -18.75
C GLU A 96 13.83 8.44 -18.28
N ASN A 97 13.52 7.48 -17.41
CA ASN A 97 12.19 7.29 -16.82
C ASN A 97 11.89 8.38 -15.78
N ARG A 98 11.81 9.63 -16.28
CA ARG A 98 11.67 10.82 -15.44
C ARG A 98 10.83 11.87 -16.12
N LEU A 99 9.88 12.47 -15.38
CA LEU A 99 9.12 13.63 -15.80
C LEU A 99 9.23 14.72 -14.72
N VAL A 100 9.38 15.95 -15.14
CA VAL A 100 9.38 17.12 -14.25
C VAL A 100 8.27 18.05 -14.66
N GLN A 101 7.44 18.45 -13.72
CA GLN A 101 6.44 19.51 -13.92
C GLN A 101 6.48 20.53 -12.80
N THR A 102 6.04 21.73 -13.09
CA THR A 102 5.86 22.80 -12.12
C THR A 102 4.39 23.20 -12.12
N LEU A 103 3.76 23.12 -10.96
CA LEU A 103 2.37 23.50 -10.77
C LEU A 103 2.20 25.02 -10.74
N PRO A 104 0.98 25.56 -10.89
CA PRO A 104 0.72 27.01 -10.84
C PRO A 104 1.16 27.68 -9.53
N ASP A 105 1.16 26.95 -8.41
CA ASP A 105 1.61 27.40 -7.10
C ASP A 105 3.14 27.33 -6.90
N GLN A 106 3.90 27.13 -8.00
CA GLN A 106 5.35 26.95 -8.02
C GLN A 106 5.84 25.67 -7.31
N THR A 107 4.96 24.72 -6.97
CA THR A 107 5.36 23.40 -6.51
C THR A 107 6.00 22.64 -7.67
N ARG A 108 7.24 22.21 -7.49
CA ARG A 108 7.95 21.36 -8.45
C ARG A 108 7.73 19.91 -8.10
N GLN A 109 7.23 19.14 -9.07
CA GLN A 109 7.06 17.68 -8.95
C GLN A 109 8.02 16.97 -9.89
N ILE A 110 8.66 15.94 -9.37
CA ILE A 110 9.53 15.04 -10.13
C ILE A 110 8.95 13.64 -10.01
N PHE A 111 8.52 13.09 -11.13
CA PHE A 111 8.06 11.72 -11.24
C PHE A 111 9.20 10.86 -11.76
N ARG A 112 9.42 9.69 -11.13
CA ARG A 112 10.33 8.66 -11.62
C ARG A 112 9.61 7.32 -11.55
N TRP A 113 9.80 6.47 -12.54
CA TRP A 113 9.12 5.17 -12.58
C TRP A 113 10.05 4.05 -13.01
N ALA A 114 9.70 2.85 -12.59
CA ALA A 114 10.29 1.61 -13.03
C ALA A 114 9.18 0.67 -13.49
N ASN A 115 9.39 0.05 -14.63
CA ASN A 115 8.58 -1.05 -15.12
C ASN A 115 9.24 -2.38 -14.72
N ASP A 116 8.46 -3.46 -14.73
CA ASP A 116 8.95 -4.83 -14.52
C ASP A 116 9.70 -5.00 -13.17
N LEU A 117 9.16 -4.40 -12.11
CA LEU A 117 9.66 -4.57 -10.75
C LEU A 117 9.10 -5.87 -10.16
N ASP A 118 9.94 -6.88 -9.98
CA ASP A 118 9.52 -8.15 -9.43
C ASP A 118 9.44 -8.11 -7.89
N TYR A 119 8.30 -8.54 -7.37
CA TYR A 119 8.06 -8.72 -5.95
C TYR A 119 7.76 -10.18 -5.64
N THR A 120 8.62 -10.81 -4.86
CA THR A 120 8.38 -12.16 -4.35
C THR A 120 7.67 -12.08 -3.01
N ASP A 121 6.48 -12.66 -2.92
CA ASP A 121 5.69 -12.68 -1.69
C ASP A 121 6.17 -13.76 -0.69
N SER A 122 5.55 -13.79 0.48
CA SER A 122 5.89 -14.76 1.56
C SER A 122 5.61 -16.23 1.18
N GLU A 123 4.83 -16.47 0.14
CA GLU A 123 4.53 -17.81 -0.38
C GLU A 123 5.42 -18.18 -1.58
N GLY A 124 6.37 -17.31 -1.94
CA GLY A 124 7.30 -17.53 -3.03
C GLY A 124 6.72 -17.24 -4.43
N ARG A 125 5.56 -16.59 -4.51
CA ARG A 125 4.99 -16.16 -5.80
C ARG A 125 5.63 -14.85 -6.23
N VAL A 126 5.90 -14.73 -7.52
CA VAL A 126 6.46 -13.52 -8.12
C VAL A 126 5.34 -12.70 -8.75
N HIS A 127 5.26 -11.43 -8.39
CA HIS A 127 4.35 -10.46 -8.96
C HIS A 127 5.16 -9.40 -9.69
N THR A 128 4.90 -9.16 -10.96
CA THR A 128 5.58 -8.10 -11.72
C THR A 128 4.78 -6.82 -11.63
N LEU A 129 5.40 -5.78 -11.08
CA LEU A 129 4.77 -4.51 -10.74
C LEU A 129 5.31 -3.36 -11.58
N GLN A 130 4.52 -2.31 -11.71
CA GLN A 130 4.98 -1.00 -12.13
C GLN A 130 5.02 -0.08 -10.92
N ALA A 131 6.11 0.63 -10.72
CA ALA A 131 6.29 1.50 -9.58
C ALA A 131 6.54 2.95 -10.00
N LEU A 132 5.92 3.89 -9.29
CA LEU A 132 6.04 5.34 -9.53
C LEU A 132 6.40 6.03 -8.22
N LEU A 133 7.40 6.89 -8.27
CA LEU A 133 7.78 7.82 -7.19
C LEU A 133 7.48 9.24 -7.63
N CYS A 134 6.81 10.00 -6.77
CA CYS A 134 6.64 11.44 -6.93
C CYS A 134 7.34 12.16 -5.77
N GLU A 135 8.26 13.05 -6.10
CA GLU A 135 8.94 13.92 -5.16
C GLU A 135 8.46 15.36 -5.36
N GLU A 136 7.97 16.00 -4.31
CA GLU A 136 7.48 17.36 -4.35
C GLU A 136 8.39 18.31 -3.60
N THR A 137 8.71 19.46 -4.24
CA THR A 137 9.44 20.56 -3.61
C THR A 137 8.61 21.82 -3.74
N LYS A 138 8.14 22.38 -2.62
CA LYS A 138 7.45 23.67 -2.57
C LYS A 138 8.45 24.83 -2.60
N ALA A 139 8.17 25.85 -3.39
CA ALA A 139 8.93 27.09 -3.32
C ALA A 139 8.79 27.69 -1.92
N LYS A 140 9.91 27.93 -1.22
CA LYS A 140 9.87 28.70 0.02
C LYS A 140 9.51 30.14 -0.34
N LEU A 141 8.35 30.62 0.09
CA LEU A 141 8.03 32.05 0.10
C LEU A 141 9.10 32.74 0.95
N LYS A 142 10.00 33.49 0.32
CA LYS A 142 10.84 34.45 1.02
C LYS A 142 9.89 35.55 1.51
N LEU A 143 9.56 35.54 2.80
CA LEU A 143 9.02 36.70 3.47
C LEU A 143 10.13 37.76 3.41
N THR A 144 9.98 38.73 2.55
CA THR A 144 10.76 39.97 2.61
C THR A 144 10.33 40.70 3.90
N PRO A 145 11.22 40.95 4.84
CA PRO A 145 10.87 41.82 5.94
C PRO A 145 10.66 43.24 5.38
N GLY A 146 9.42 43.74 5.54
CA GLY A 146 9.09 45.12 5.29
C GLY A 146 9.65 46.04 6.39
#